data_123cc138a63d3981a0aa12577207a154
#
_entry.id   123cc138a63d3981a0aa12577207a154
#
_cell.length_a   1.000
_cell.length_b   1.000
_cell.length_c   1.000
_cell.angle_alpha   90.00
_cell.angle_beta   90.00
_cell.angle_gamma   90.00
#
_symmetry.space_group_name_H-M   'P 1'
#
loop_
_entity.id
_entity.type
_entity.pdbx_description
1 polymer ?
#
loop_
_entity_poly.entity_id
_entity_poly.type
_entity_poly.pdbx_seq_one_letter_code
_entity_poly.pdbx_strand_id
1 'polypeptide(L)'
;MKALIVTVLFAGILSFSFASEKENKQADKAETKSFTTLSGQVVDKQTNEALVGVKIVLEGTNQVAYTDFDGKYQFENIETGAYNLTASYISYEQTSVENVGVSLKKSQVDFSLRTAN
;
A
#
# COMPACT_ATOMS: atom_id res chain seq x y z
N MET A 1 71.75 -3.32 8.74
CA MET A 1 71.35 -3.29 8.65
C MET A 1 70.16 -3.11 8.70
N LYS A 2 69.82 -2.99 8.78
CA LYS A 2 68.98 -2.85 8.80
C LYS A 2 67.97 -2.50 8.42
N ALA A 3 67.78 -2.27 8.21
CA ALA A 3 67.06 -1.80 7.74
C ALA A 3 66.06 -2.21 7.42
N LEU A 4 65.61 -2.29 7.25
CA LEU A 4 64.80 -2.57 6.76
C LEU A 4 63.65 -2.62 7.04
N ILE A 5 63.49 -2.75 7.21
CA ILE A 5 62.64 -2.86 7.52
C ILE A 5 61.60 -2.35 7.41
N VAL A 6 61.34 -1.97 7.48
CA VAL A 6 60.46 -1.38 7.43
C VAL A 6 59.57 -1.49 6.69
N THR A 7 59.41 -1.33 6.36
CA THR A 7 58.66 -1.35 5.51
C THR A 7 57.59 -1.84 5.61
N VAL A 8 57.39 -2.16 5.75
CA VAL A 8 56.40 -2.66 5.74
C VAL A 8 55.41 -2.24 6.02
N LEU A 9 55.11 -2.02 6.32
CA LEU A 9 54.26 -1.65 6.64
C LEU A 9 53.29 -1.33 6.08
N PHE A 10 53.06 -0.95 5.97
CA PHE A 10 52.20 -0.42 5.55
C PHE A 10 51.32 -0.88 4.91
N ALA A 11 51.33 -1.15 4.78
CA ALA A 11 50.70 -1.66 4.00
C ALA A 11 49.44 -1.88 4.38
N GLY A 12 49.22 -2.36 4.84
CA GLY A 12 48.05 -2.66 5.13
C GLY A 12 47.22 -1.77 5.17
N ILE A 13 47.21 -1.26 5.37
CA ILE A 13 46.46 -0.36 5.47
C ILE A 13 45.53 -0.29 4.70
N LEU A 14 45.41 -0.22 4.29
CA LEU A 14 44.54 0.03 3.54
C LEU A 14 43.62 -0.65 3.47
N SER A 15 43.54 -1.05 3.55
CA SER A 15 42.67 -1.68 3.34
C SER A 15 41.62 -1.49 3.86
N PHE A 16 41.29 -1.42 4.24
CA PHE A 16 40.20 -1.35 4.71
C PHE A 16 39.42 -0.59 4.55
N SER A 17 39.45 -0.18 4.39
CA SER A 17 38.77 0.67 4.31
C SER A 17 37.73 0.46 3.57
N PHE A 18 37.34 0.38 3.14
CA PHE A 18 36.40 0.27 2.35
C PHE A 18 35.41 -0.45 2.57
N ALA A 19 35.36 -0.93 2.87
CA ALA A 19 34.46 -1.75 3.08
C ALA A 19 33.36 -1.14 3.51
N SER A 20 33.40 -0.28 4.13
CA SER A 20 32.34 0.25 4.68
C SER A 20 31.39 0.77 3.80
N GLU A 21 31.72 1.31 2.86
CA GLU A 21 30.78 1.96 2.15
C GLU A 21 29.78 1.13 1.60
N LYS A 22 29.88 -0.03 1.49
CA LYS A 22 28.92 -0.69 0.91
C LYS A 22 27.71 -0.72 1.61
N GLU A 23 27.67 -0.64 2.81
CA GLU A 23 26.47 -0.75 3.39
C GLU A 23 25.60 0.29 3.18
N ASN A 24 25.99 1.39 2.85
CA ASN A 24 25.08 2.39 2.70
C ASN A 24 24.24 2.21 1.60
N LYS A 25 24.52 1.58 0.66
CA LYS A 25 23.73 1.57 -0.39
C LYS A 25 22.51 0.94 -0.18
N GLN A 26 22.37 0.01 0.61
CA GLN A 26 21.15 -0.53 0.69
C GLN A 26 20.22 0.29 1.34
N ALA A 27 20.56 1.22 2.00
CA ALA A 27 19.62 2.02 2.65
C ALA A 27 18.72 2.65 1.72
N ASP A 28 19.14 3.06 0.63
CA ASP A 28 18.29 3.80 -0.14
C ASP A 28 17.39 3.03 -0.92
N LYS A 29 17.58 1.87 -1.23
CA LYS A 29 16.72 1.27 -2.03
C LYS A 29 15.48 0.97 -1.42
N ALA A 30 15.24 1.13 -0.24
CA ALA A 30 14.03 0.75 0.32
C ALA A 30 12.98 1.78 0.31
N GLU A 31 13.26 2.93 -0.08
CA GLU A 31 12.31 3.95 0.09
C GLU A 31 11.44 4.29 -1.07
N THR A 32 11.36 3.53 -2.06
CA THR A 32 10.53 3.88 -3.21
C THR A 32 9.08 3.62 -2.87
N LYS A 33 8.24 4.61 -2.95
CA LYS A 33 6.83 4.46 -2.71
C LYS A 33 6.05 4.71 -3.97
N SER A 34 4.98 4.00 -4.14
CA SER A 34 4.12 4.18 -5.30
C SER A 34 2.73 4.52 -4.81
N PHE A 35 2.02 5.32 -5.58
CA PHE A 35 0.67 5.74 -5.23
C PHE A 35 -0.26 5.50 -6.42
N THR A 36 -1.49 5.22 -6.14
CA THR A 36 -2.45 4.94 -7.18
C THR A 36 -3.83 5.38 -6.72
N THR A 37 -4.82 5.24 -7.56
CA THR A 37 -6.21 5.52 -7.23
C THR A 37 -6.89 4.17 -7.01
N LEU A 38 -7.56 4.03 -5.89
CA LEU A 38 -8.30 2.81 -5.58
C LEU A 38 -9.78 3.11 -5.82
N SER A 39 -10.42 2.32 -6.64
CA SER A 39 -11.81 2.57 -6.99
C SER A 39 -12.61 1.28 -6.98
N GLY A 40 -13.91 1.39 -7.15
CA GLY A 40 -14.77 0.23 -7.21
C GLY A 40 -16.20 0.62 -7.33
N GLN A 41 -17.07 -0.36 -7.28
CA GLN A 41 -18.49 -0.16 -7.41
C GLN A 41 -19.21 -0.98 -6.33
N VAL A 42 -20.31 -0.45 -5.83
CA VAL A 42 -21.10 -1.14 -4.83
C VAL A 42 -22.49 -1.38 -5.37
N VAL A 43 -22.96 -2.60 -5.30
CA VAL A 43 -24.28 -2.96 -5.79
C VAL A 43 -25.02 -3.77 -4.73
N ASP A 44 -26.33 -3.83 -4.88
CA ASP A 44 -27.18 -4.69 -4.05
C ASP A 44 -26.97 -6.13 -4.52
N LYS A 45 -26.72 -7.03 -3.60
CA LYS A 45 -26.40 -8.39 -3.98
C LYS A 45 -27.54 -9.11 -4.66
N GLN A 46 -28.78 -8.79 -4.30
CA GLN A 46 -29.90 -9.48 -4.89
C GLN A 46 -30.38 -8.87 -6.19
N THR A 47 -30.40 -7.57 -6.29
CA THR A 47 -30.95 -6.91 -7.46
C THR A 47 -29.90 -6.46 -8.44
N ASN A 48 -28.65 -6.40 -7.97
CA ASN A 48 -27.52 -5.93 -8.76
C ASN A 48 -27.63 -4.45 -9.11
N GLU A 49 -28.44 -3.72 -8.38
CA GLU A 49 -28.58 -2.29 -8.61
C GLU A 49 -27.49 -1.53 -7.89
N ALA A 50 -27.04 -0.44 -8.50
CA ALA A 50 -26.01 0.42 -7.90
C ALA A 50 -26.54 1.08 -6.65
N LEU A 51 -25.72 1.15 -5.61
CA LEU A 51 -26.11 1.77 -4.36
C LEU A 51 -25.40 3.10 -4.19
N VAL A 52 -26.18 4.14 -3.99
CA VAL A 52 -25.69 5.51 -3.90
C VAL A 52 -25.52 5.90 -2.44
N GLY A 53 -24.38 6.51 -2.12
CA GLY A 53 -24.18 7.00 -0.75
C GLY A 53 -23.64 5.98 0.22
N VAL A 54 -23.12 4.88 -0.26
CA VAL A 54 -22.52 3.88 0.60
C VAL A 54 -21.19 4.42 1.11
N LYS A 55 -20.94 4.22 2.40
CA LYS A 55 -19.71 4.72 3.00
C LYS A 55 -18.65 3.63 2.91
N ILE A 56 -17.52 3.96 2.31
CA ILE A 56 -16.40 3.04 2.20
C ILE A 56 -15.26 3.60 3.03
N VAL A 57 -14.75 2.82 3.95
CA VAL A 57 -13.66 3.25 4.81
C VAL A 57 -12.42 2.45 4.43
N LEU A 58 -11.32 3.17 4.23
CA LEU A 58 -10.03 2.51 3.99
C LEU A 58 -9.36 2.43 5.35
N GLU A 59 -9.43 1.24 5.95
CA GLU A 59 -8.98 1.07 7.32
C GLU A 59 -7.49 1.35 7.47
N GLY A 60 -7.13 1.90 8.58
CA GLY A 60 -5.73 2.25 8.81
C GLY A 60 -5.36 3.61 8.28
N THR A 61 -6.29 4.27 7.62
CA THR A 61 -6.07 5.62 7.12
C THR A 61 -7.24 6.46 7.58
N ASN A 62 -7.21 7.74 7.25
CA ASN A 62 -8.33 8.60 7.56
C ASN A 62 -9.22 8.79 6.34
N GLN A 63 -9.07 7.96 5.33
CA GLN A 63 -9.78 8.18 4.10
C GLN A 63 -11.13 7.48 4.07
N VAL A 64 -12.14 8.21 3.66
CA VAL A 64 -13.50 7.72 3.55
C VAL A 64 -14.05 8.18 2.21
N ALA A 65 -14.74 7.33 1.51
CA ALA A 65 -15.35 7.69 0.24
C ALA A 65 -16.81 7.27 0.27
N TYR A 66 -17.62 7.90 -0.57
CA TYR A 66 -19.03 7.57 -0.68
C TYR A 66 -19.35 7.28 -2.14
N THR A 67 -20.23 6.35 -2.39
CA THR A 67 -20.56 6.00 -3.76
C THR A 67 -21.44 7.07 -4.42
N ASP A 68 -21.27 7.22 -5.71
CA ASP A 68 -22.05 8.19 -6.49
C ASP A 68 -23.31 7.53 -7.05
N PHE A 69 -23.98 8.19 -7.99
CA PHE A 69 -25.21 7.69 -8.54
C PHE A 69 -25.03 6.39 -9.31
N ASP A 70 -23.84 6.09 -9.75
CA ASP A 70 -23.59 4.83 -10.44
C ASP A 70 -23.05 3.78 -9.48
N GLY A 71 -23.03 4.08 -8.19
CA GLY A 71 -22.51 3.16 -7.19
C GLY A 71 -21.00 3.11 -7.14
N LYS A 72 -20.32 4.06 -7.74
CA LYS A 72 -18.87 4.03 -7.82
C LYS A 72 -18.22 4.91 -6.77
N TYR A 73 -17.09 4.47 -6.26
CA TYR A 73 -16.34 5.22 -5.29
C TYR A 73 -14.88 5.28 -5.69
N GLN A 74 -14.14 6.18 -5.10
CA GLN A 74 -12.75 6.37 -5.47
C GLN A 74 -11.97 7.00 -4.33
N PHE A 75 -10.79 6.46 -4.09
CA PHE A 75 -9.82 7.05 -3.17
C PHE A 75 -8.61 7.41 -4.03
N GLU A 76 -8.14 8.64 -3.91
CA GLU A 76 -7.01 9.07 -4.70
C GLU A 76 -5.75 9.09 -3.88
N ASN A 77 -4.63 8.93 -4.55
CA ASN A 77 -3.34 9.09 -3.91
C ASN A 77 -3.12 8.08 -2.78
N ILE A 78 -3.41 6.82 -3.04
CA ILE A 78 -3.26 5.76 -2.05
C ILE A 78 -1.94 5.07 -2.27
N GLU A 79 -1.17 4.92 -1.20
CA GLU A 79 0.11 4.25 -1.30
C GLU A 79 -0.15 2.76 -1.54
N THR A 80 0.62 2.14 -2.42
CA THR A 80 0.42 0.72 -2.70
C THR A 80 0.72 -0.09 -1.45
N GLY A 81 0.00 -1.17 -1.26
CA GLY A 81 0.16 -2.00 -0.07
C GLY A 81 -1.10 -2.80 0.17
N ALA A 82 -1.21 -3.35 1.36
CA ALA A 82 -2.37 -4.18 1.71
C ALA A 82 -3.27 -3.39 2.64
N TYR A 83 -4.56 -3.46 2.39
CA TYR A 83 -5.53 -2.70 3.16
C TYR A 83 -6.78 -3.51 3.44
N ASN A 84 -7.51 -3.10 4.46
CA ASN A 84 -8.84 -3.62 4.71
C ASN A 84 -9.82 -2.50 4.35
N LEU A 85 -10.90 -2.85 3.70
CA LEU A 85 -11.93 -1.90 3.35
C LEU A 85 -13.24 -2.33 3.94
N THR A 86 -14.02 -1.38 4.40
CA THR A 86 -15.32 -1.67 5.00
C THR A 86 -16.38 -0.82 4.31
N ALA A 87 -17.46 -1.47 3.86
CA ALA A 87 -18.58 -0.78 3.24
C ALA A 87 -19.76 -0.83 4.18
N SER A 88 -20.38 0.29 4.43
CA SER A 88 -21.56 0.33 5.27
C SER A 88 -22.65 1.21 4.67
N TYR A 89 -23.88 0.81 4.82
CA TYR A 89 -25.00 1.52 4.25
C TYR A 89 -26.23 1.21 5.11
N ILE A 90 -27.11 2.19 5.23
CA ILE A 90 -28.24 2.02 6.08
C ILE A 90 -29.13 0.88 5.56
N SER A 91 -29.59 0.03 6.43
CA SER A 91 -30.43 -1.12 6.12
C SER A 91 -29.71 -2.25 5.38
N TYR A 92 -28.40 -2.16 5.27
CA TYR A 92 -27.63 -3.25 4.67
C TYR A 92 -26.61 -3.77 5.69
N GLU A 93 -26.22 -5.01 5.54
CA GLU A 93 -25.20 -5.57 6.39
C GLU A 93 -23.85 -4.97 6.05
N GLN A 94 -23.07 -4.65 7.06
CA GLN A 94 -21.76 -4.11 6.84
C GLN A 94 -20.87 -5.20 6.26
N THR A 95 -20.09 -4.87 5.27
CA THR A 95 -19.23 -5.83 4.59
C THR A 95 -17.80 -5.36 4.60
N SER A 96 -16.89 -6.24 4.94
CA SER A 96 -15.47 -5.91 4.95
C SER A 96 -14.72 -6.85 4.03
N VAL A 97 -13.72 -6.31 3.34
CA VAL A 97 -12.82 -7.11 2.54
C VAL A 97 -11.45 -6.87 3.13
N GLU A 98 -10.79 -7.94 3.55
CA GLU A 98 -9.54 -7.79 4.23
C GLU A 98 -8.34 -8.17 3.40
N ASN A 99 -7.22 -7.59 3.75
CA ASN A 99 -5.95 -7.92 3.12
C ASN A 99 -5.97 -7.75 1.61
N VAL A 100 -6.55 -6.65 1.16
CA VAL A 100 -6.63 -6.37 -0.26
C VAL A 100 -5.31 -5.79 -0.72
N GLY A 101 -4.70 -6.40 -1.71
CA GLY A 101 -3.46 -5.89 -2.25
C GLY A 101 -3.74 -4.81 -3.28
N VAL A 102 -3.30 -3.61 -3.00
CA VAL A 102 -3.47 -2.49 -3.91
C VAL A 102 -2.14 -2.22 -4.59
N SER A 103 -2.12 -2.25 -5.89
CA SER A 103 -0.90 -2.04 -6.64
C SER A 103 -1.21 -1.19 -7.86
N LEU A 104 -0.17 -0.84 -8.60
CA LEU A 104 -0.39 -0.04 -9.80
C LEU A 104 -1.18 -0.83 -10.83
N LYS A 105 -1.12 -2.14 -10.79
CA LYS A 105 -1.88 -2.94 -11.73
C LYS A 105 -3.22 -3.36 -11.18
N LYS A 106 -3.38 -3.43 -9.87
CA LYS A 106 -4.63 -3.87 -9.30
C LYS A 106 -5.09 -2.88 -8.27
N SER A 107 -6.06 -2.08 -8.61
CA SER A 107 -6.55 -1.04 -7.73
C SER A 107 -8.05 -0.88 -7.84
N GLN A 108 -8.76 -2.00 -7.95
CA GLN A 108 -10.20 -1.96 -8.00
C GLN A 108 -10.78 -2.99 -7.04
N VAL A 109 -11.74 -2.58 -6.22
CA VAL A 109 -12.38 -3.48 -5.27
C VAL A 109 -13.88 -3.19 -5.32
N ASP A 110 -14.67 -4.20 -5.66
CA ASP A 110 -16.11 -4.04 -5.78
C ASP A 110 -16.79 -4.72 -4.59
N PHE A 111 -17.96 -4.23 -4.23
CA PHE A 111 -18.72 -4.77 -3.12
C PHE A 111 -20.13 -5.15 -3.58
N SER A 112 -20.64 -6.22 -3.00
CA SER A 112 -22.04 -6.58 -3.15
C SER A 112 -22.61 -6.63 -1.75
N LEU A 113 -23.58 -5.80 -1.45
CA LEU A 113 -24.12 -5.70 -0.10
C LEU A 113 -25.47 -6.42 0.00
N ARG A 114 -25.69 -6.99 1.14
CA ARG A 114 -26.93 -7.73 1.39
C ARG A 114 -27.77 -6.91 2.34
N THR A 115 -29.06 -6.88 2.13
CA THR A 115 -29.93 -6.16 3.04
C THR A 115 -29.94 -6.86 4.39
N ALA A 116 -30.00 -6.05 5.42
CA ALA A 116 -30.03 -6.57 6.77
C ALA A 116 -31.47 -6.73 7.16
N ASN A 117 -31.87 -7.90 7.61
CA ASN A 117 -33.20 -8.01 8.01
C ASN A 117 -33.41 -8.79 9.17
#